data_36b72d801c8d350733899afa5e43296c
#
_entry.id   36b72d801c8d350733899afa5e43296c
#
_cell.length_a   1.000
_cell.length_b   1.000
_cell.length_c   1.000
_cell.angle_alpha   90.00
_cell.angle_beta   90.00
_cell.angle_gamma   90.00
#
_symmetry.space_group_name_H-M   'P 1'
#
loop_
_entity.id
_entity.type
_entity.pdbx_description
1 polymer ?
#
loop_
_entity_poly.entity_id
_entity_poly.type
_entity_poly.pdbx_seq_one_letter_code
_entity_poly.pdbx_strand_id
1 'polypeptide(L)'
;MCNKVLQKKRTLGLCVSTGQRAASELLKKVKQMAEAVKVVSKGLITYTDNADSVTFSTGSRIVSLPSNPDGLRGFSASIVCLDECAFIPFVDEIYQAIAPTLTRDKTSELILCSTPAGCSGLFYDILQNADDSWYVQTTTIEDAVKEGLKVDIEQLKKLVGDPDVFNQEYMCVFSKEFGSFIDPSIVDFVDDIPSEQGGYYLGMDIGRKHDRTALTILKAIKDKAYLENVITLSKCEYSQQI
;
A
#
# COMPACT_ATOMS: atom_id res chain seq x y z
N MET A 1 -0.32 12.96 12.40
CA MET A 1 -0.57 11.99 13.47
C MET A 1 -0.38 12.57 14.89
N CYS A 2 0.80 13.04 15.31
CA CYS A 2 1.01 13.61 16.66
C CYS A 2 0.00 14.68 17.02
N ASN A 3 -0.27 15.64 16.14
CA ASN A 3 -1.28 16.67 16.37
C ASN A 3 -2.66 16.08 16.68
N LYS A 4 -3.15 15.15 15.87
CA LYS A 4 -4.46 14.48 16.07
C LYS A 4 -4.54 13.77 17.42
N VAL A 5 -3.50 13.02 17.77
CA VAL A 5 -3.43 12.25 19.01
C VAL A 5 -3.39 13.14 20.25
N LEU A 6 -2.90 14.38 20.10
CA LEU A 6 -2.82 15.36 21.20
C LEU A 6 -4.06 16.23 21.37
N GLN A 7 -4.93 16.33 20.35
CA GLN A 7 -6.17 17.11 20.43
C GLN A 7 -7.16 16.56 21.48
N LYS A 8 -7.11 15.27 21.74
CA LYS A 8 -8.04 14.58 22.65
C LYS A 8 -7.24 13.66 23.58
N LYS A 9 -7.56 13.66 24.86
CA LYS A 9 -6.90 12.76 25.83
C LYS A 9 -7.25 11.30 25.54
N ARG A 10 -6.31 10.40 25.86
CA ARG A 10 -6.46 8.94 25.74
C ARG A 10 -6.77 8.47 24.29
N THR A 11 -6.18 9.12 23.32
CA THR A 11 -6.33 8.81 21.89
C THR A 11 -5.25 7.80 21.47
N LEU A 12 -5.60 6.88 20.61
CA LEU A 12 -4.69 5.92 20.02
C LEU A 12 -4.47 6.24 18.55
N GLY A 13 -3.19 6.34 18.15
CA GLY A 13 -2.75 6.36 16.77
C GLY A 13 -2.03 5.06 16.43
N LEU A 14 -2.26 4.52 15.24
CA LEU A 14 -1.55 3.36 14.71
C LEU A 14 -0.72 3.76 13.49
N CYS A 15 0.55 3.37 13.48
CA CYS A 15 1.44 3.43 12.34
C CYS A 15 1.67 2.01 11.85
N VAL A 16 1.28 1.72 10.62
CA VAL A 16 1.46 0.40 10.00
C VAL A 16 2.32 0.57 8.76
N SER A 17 3.30 -0.31 8.57
CA SER A 17 4.18 -0.30 7.40
C SER A 17 4.47 -1.72 6.94
N THR A 18 5.14 -1.89 5.80
CA THR A 18 5.39 -3.17 5.12
C THR A 18 6.01 -4.26 6.00
N GLY A 19 6.73 -3.87 7.06
CA GLY A 19 7.34 -4.81 8.01
C GLY A 19 7.87 -4.12 9.25
N GLN A 20 8.33 -4.93 10.23
CA GLN A 20 8.78 -4.43 11.55
C GLN A 20 9.89 -3.37 11.43
N ARG A 21 10.82 -3.52 10.49
CA ARG A 21 11.92 -2.55 10.32
C ARG A 21 11.38 -1.19 9.85
N ALA A 22 10.54 -1.17 8.81
CA ALA A 22 9.94 0.05 8.29
C ALA A 22 9.04 0.72 9.33
N ALA A 23 8.22 -0.06 10.04
CA ALA A 23 7.42 0.42 11.14
C ALA A 23 8.25 1.08 12.26
N SER A 24 9.41 0.51 12.59
CA SER A 24 10.33 1.08 13.59
C SER A 24 10.97 2.39 13.11
N GLU A 25 11.31 2.52 11.81
CA GLU A 25 11.84 3.78 11.26
C GLU A 25 10.77 4.88 11.28
N LEU A 26 9.52 4.55 10.96
CA LEU A 26 8.40 5.50 11.08
C LEU A 26 8.23 5.96 12.53
N LEU A 27 8.34 5.05 13.50
CA LEU A 27 8.25 5.38 14.92
C LEU A 27 9.39 6.32 15.38
N LYS A 28 10.59 6.20 14.82
CA LYS A 28 11.70 7.14 15.13
C LYS A 28 11.32 8.56 14.72
N LYS A 29 10.68 8.76 13.56
CA LYS A 29 10.16 10.08 13.14
C LYS A 29 9.09 10.59 14.11
N VAL A 30 8.21 9.70 14.59
CA VAL A 30 7.21 10.05 15.62
C VAL A 30 7.89 10.49 16.92
N LYS A 31 8.94 9.82 17.37
CA LYS A 31 9.72 10.18 18.58
C LYS A 31 10.38 11.56 18.43
N GLN A 32 10.94 11.86 17.27
CA GLN A 32 11.49 13.19 16.97
C GLN A 32 10.41 14.29 17.07
N MET A 33 9.22 14.02 16.53
CA MET A 33 8.10 14.95 16.66
C MET A 33 7.60 15.09 18.10
N ALA A 34 7.59 14.00 18.87
CA ALA A 34 7.22 14.04 20.30
C ALA A 34 8.20 14.90 21.10
N GLU A 35 9.51 14.82 20.83
CA GLU A 35 10.51 15.69 21.46
C GLU A 35 10.31 17.17 21.06
N ALA A 36 10.00 17.45 19.80
CA ALA A 36 9.67 18.80 19.35
C ALA A 36 8.43 19.36 20.09
N VAL A 37 7.38 18.54 20.24
CA VAL A 37 6.18 18.91 21.02
C VAL A 37 6.54 19.22 22.46
N LYS A 38 7.36 18.42 23.10
CA LYS A 38 7.81 18.64 24.50
C LYS A 38 8.55 19.98 24.62
N VAL A 39 9.45 20.28 23.68
CA VAL A 39 10.18 21.55 23.67
C VAL A 39 9.25 22.74 23.48
N VAL A 40 8.38 22.70 22.44
CA VAL A 40 7.45 23.80 22.13
C VAL A 40 6.43 24.03 23.22
N SER A 41 5.96 22.96 23.88
CA SER A 41 5.05 23.03 25.02
C SER A 41 5.73 23.44 26.33
N LYS A 42 7.04 23.73 26.30
CA LYS A 42 7.84 24.03 27.52
C LYS A 42 7.69 22.97 28.61
N GLY A 43 7.60 21.71 28.21
CA GLY A 43 7.46 20.56 29.10
C GLY A 43 6.05 20.32 29.65
N LEU A 44 5.04 21.07 29.21
CA LEU A 44 3.64 20.80 29.61
C LEU A 44 3.14 19.46 29.03
N ILE A 45 3.62 19.08 27.85
CA ILE A 45 3.38 17.77 27.26
C ILE A 45 4.70 17.00 27.28
N THR A 46 4.74 15.93 28.05
CA THR A 46 5.87 15.02 28.09
C THR A 46 5.49 13.67 27.48
N TYR A 47 6.47 12.82 27.22
CA TYR A 47 6.22 11.49 26.72
C TYR A 47 7.20 10.49 27.31
N THR A 48 6.80 9.21 27.26
CA THR A 48 7.64 8.04 27.46
C THR A 48 7.58 7.19 26.18
N ASP A 49 8.63 6.45 25.87
CA ASP A 49 8.70 5.63 24.67
C ASP A 49 9.26 4.24 24.95
N ASN A 50 8.84 3.31 24.10
CA ASN A 50 9.29 1.93 24.04
C ASN A 50 9.83 1.62 22.65
N ALA A 51 10.15 0.33 22.38
CA ALA A 51 10.60 -0.11 21.07
C ALA A 51 9.54 0.12 19.96
N ASP A 52 8.28 0.01 20.31
CA ASP A 52 7.12 0.01 19.40
C ASP A 52 6.09 1.12 19.67
N SER A 53 6.27 1.97 20.67
CA SER A 53 5.27 2.98 21.03
C SER A 53 5.84 4.24 21.65
N VAL A 54 5.03 5.32 21.56
CA VAL A 54 5.21 6.59 22.26
C VAL A 54 3.94 6.87 23.04
N THR A 55 4.05 7.13 24.35
CA THR A 55 2.92 7.46 25.22
C THR A 55 3.11 8.86 25.80
N PHE A 56 2.15 9.74 25.55
CA PHE A 56 2.15 11.12 26.01
C PHE A 56 1.54 11.25 27.42
N SER A 57 1.93 12.29 28.17
CA SER A 57 1.38 12.63 29.49
C SER A 57 -0.15 12.84 29.47
N THR A 58 -0.76 13.09 28.32
CA THR A 58 -2.20 13.15 28.12
C THR A 58 -2.90 11.79 28.22
N GLY A 59 -2.14 10.69 28.31
CA GLY A 59 -2.62 9.32 28.22
C GLY A 59 -2.85 8.84 26.78
N SER A 60 -2.58 9.66 25.80
CA SER A 60 -2.63 9.30 24.38
C SER A 60 -1.35 8.56 23.97
N ARG A 61 -1.46 7.66 23.00
CA ARG A 61 -0.28 6.91 22.54
C ARG A 61 -0.29 6.71 21.03
N ILE A 62 0.89 6.53 20.48
CA ILE A 62 1.09 6.11 19.08
C ILE A 62 1.84 4.78 19.11
N VAL A 63 1.32 3.78 18.44
CA VAL A 63 1.88 2.42 18.36
C VAL A 63 2.26 2.15 16.90
N SER A 64 3.44 1.57 16.71
CA SER A 64 3.94 1.14 15.42
C SER A 64 3.82 -0.37 15.32
N LEU A 65 3.23 -0.86 14.25
CA LEU A 65 2.91 -2.27 14.03
C LEU A 65 3.35 -2.69 12.61
N PRO A 66 3.86 -3.90 12.46
CA PRO A 66 4.03 -4.48 11.13
C PRO A 66 2.68 -4.76 10.49
N SER A 67 2.67 -4.92 9.18
CA SER A 67 1.49 -5.27 8.38
C SER A 67 1.03 -6.71 8.64
N ASN A 68 0.36 -6.93 9.76
CA ASN A 68 -0.23 -8.22 10.13
C ASN A 68 -1.72 -8.00 10.45
N PRO A 69 -2.67 -8.52 9.63
CA PRO A 69 -4.10 -8.31 9.84
C PRO A 69 -4.60 -8.75 11.23
N ASP A 70 -4.10 -9.88 11.73
CA ASP A 70 -4.53 -10.40 13.04
C ASP A 70 -4.03 -9.52 14.19
N GLY A 71 -2.84 -8.95 14.05
CA GLY A 71 -2.26 -8.03 15.05
C GLY A 71 -2.94 -6.67 15.09
N LEU A 72 -3.71 -6.29 14.07
CA LEU A 72 -4.41 -5.01 13.97
C LEU A 72 -5.84 -5.06 14.52
N ARG A 73 -6.41 -6.25 14.57
CA ARG A 73 -7.77 -6.45 15.12
C ARG A 73 -7.79 -6.18 16.62
N GLY A 74 -8.84 -5.54 17.10
CA GLY A 74 -9.05 -5.25 18.54
C GLY A 74 -8.49 -3.91 19.02
N PHE A 75 -7.75 -3.17 18.19
CA PHE A 75 -7.40 -1.79 18.51
C PHE A 75 -8.61 -0.85 18.30
N SER A 76 -8.67 0.22 19.08
CA SER A 76 -9.65 1.31 18.90
C SER A 76 -8.87 2.59 18.63
N ALA A 77 -8.47 2.78 17.39
CA ALA A 77 -7.65 3.91 17.00
C ALA A 77 -8.51 5.09 16.49
N SER A 78 -8.05 6.30 16.77
CA SER A 78 -8.65 7.53 16.23
C SER A 78 -7.92 8.02 14.98
N ILE A 79 -6.73 7.48 14.71
CA ILE A 79 -5.98 7.73 13.49
C ILE A 79 -5.14 6.51 13.16
N VAL A 80 -5.19 6.11 11.89
CA VAL A 80 -4.35 5.04 11.35
C VAL A 80 -3.56 5.60 10.16
N CYS A 81 -2.27 5.32 10.11
CA CYS A 81 -1.40 5.63 9.00
C CYS A 81 -0.85 4.34 8.42
N LEU A 82 -1.13 4.07 7.15
CA LEU A 82 -0.50 3.03 6.36
C LEU A 82 0.63 3.66 5.54
N ASP A 83 1.86 3.39 5.93
CA ASP A 83 3.07 3.86 5.25
C ASP A 83 3.51 2.82 4.23
N GLU A 84 3.93 3.26 3.06
CA GLU A 84 4.21 2.40 1.89
C GLU A 84 3.00 1.54 1.50
N CYS A 85 1.81 2.12 1.51
CA CYS A 85 0.53 1.42 1.38
C CYS A 85 0.45 0.55 0.12
N ALA A 86 0.97 1.02 -1.02
CA ALA A 86 0.97 0.28 -2.27
C ALA A 86 1.84 -0.98 -2.24
N PHE A 87 2.79 -1.06 -1.31
CA PHE A 87 3.73 -2.19 -1.16
C PHE A 87 3.39 -3.10 0.02
N ILE A 88 2.33 -2.83 0.77
CA ILE A 88 1.91 -3.68 1.88
C ILE A 88 1.33 -4.99 1.34
N PRO A 89 1.91 -6.16 1.71
CA PRO A 89 1.29 -7.43 1.38
C PRO A 89 -0.09 -7.58 2.01
N PHE A 90 -1.05 -8.11 1.26
CA PHE A 90 -2.43 -8.33 1.74
C PHE A 90 -3.09 -7.05 2.30
N VAL A 91 -2.85 -5.92 1.62
CA VAL A 91 -3.33 -4.60 2.07
C VAL A 91 -4.86 -4.55 2.20
N ASP A 92 -5.59 -5.32 1.41
CA ASP A 92 -7.06 -5.42 1.50
C ASP A 92 -7.52 -6.02 2.84
N GLU A 93 -6.87 -7.09 3.30
CA GLU A 93 -7.15 -7.68 4.61
C GLU A 93 -6.77 -6.73 5.75
N ILE A 94 -5.66 -6.01 5.61
CA ILE A 94 -5.26 -4.95 6.54
C ILE A 94 -6.32 -3.85 6.60
N TYR A 95 -6.77 -3.37 5.46
CA TYR A 95 -7.80 -2.35 5.35
C TYR A 95 -9.11 -2.81 6.00
N GLN A 96 -9.55 -4.04 5.73
CA GLN A 96 -10.72 -4.65 6.35
C GLN A 96 -10.56 -4.81 7.88
N ALA A 97 -9.35 -5.09 8.37
CA ALA A 97 -9.09 -5.22 9.79
C ALA A 97 -9.16 -3.88 10.54
N ILE A 98 -8.76 -2.77 9.89
CA ILE A 98 -8.77 -1.43 10.49
C ILE A 98 -10.07 -0.65 10.27
N ALA A 99 -10.84 -0.93 9.22
CA ALA A 99 -12.07 -0.20 8.90
C ALA A 99 -13.06 -0.12 10.08
N PRO A 100 -13.34 -1.20 10.85
CA PRO A 100 -14.21 -1.13 12.02
C PRO A 100 -13.68 -0.21 13.13
N THR A 101 -12.35 -0.04 13.20
CA THR A 101 -11.70 0.83 14.19
C THR A 101 -12.01 2.30 13.93
N LEU A 102 -12.10 2.68 12.65
CA LEU A 102 -12.35 4.03 12.20
C LEU A 102 -13.84 4.43 12.29
N THR A 103 -14.76 3.47 12.32
CA THR A 103 -16.20 3.75 12.41
C THR A 103 -16.67 4.14 13.81
N ARG A 104 -15.84 3.91 14.82
CA ARG A 104 -16.19 4.14 16.23
C ARG A 104 -16.31 5.62 16.61
N ASP A 105 -15.51 6.47 16.00
CA ASP A 105 -15.55 7.93 16.21
C ASP A 105 -15.61 8.60 14.83
N LYS A 106 -16.61 9.46 14.63
CA LYS A 106 -16.78 10.22 13.37
C LYS A 106 -15.59 11.14 13.05
N THR A 107 -14.71 11.38 14.01
CA THR A 107 -13.48 12.16 13.84
C THR A 107 -12.26 11.29 13.57
N SER A 108 -12.43 9.96 13.44
CA SER A 108 -11.33 9.07 13.10
C SER A 108 -10.81 9.35 11.68
N GLU A 109 -9.52 9.19 11.50
CA GLU A 109 -8.82 9.49 10.24
C GLU A 109 -7.99 8.31 9.77
N LEU A 110 -7.99 8.10 8.46
CA LEU A 110 -7.09 7.17 7.76
C LEU A 110 -6.13 7.97 6.88
N ILE A 111 -4.86 7.68 6.99
CA ILE A 111 -3.80 8.25 6.15
C ILE A 111 -3.17 7.11 5.38
N LEU A 112 -3.18 7.20 4.06
CA LEU A 112 -2.45 6.33 3.15
C LEU A 112 -1.29 7.13 2.56
N CYS A 113 -0.08 6.62 2.68
CA CYS A 113 1.12 7.25 2.14
C CYS A 113 1.91 6.21 1.36
N SER A 114 2.28 6.50 0.12
CA SER A 114 3.08 5.61 -0.72
C SER A 114 3.58 6.32 -1.96
N THR A 115 4.63 5.79 -2.59
CA THR A 115 4.84 5.92 -4.03
C THR A 115 3.93 4.93 -4.76
N PRO A 116 3.64 5.13 -6.06
CA PRO A 116 2.87 4.19 -6.87
C PRO A 116 3.51 2.80 -6.96
N ALA A 117 2.70 1.77 -7.11
CA ALA A 117 3.15 0.39 -7.37
C ALA A 117 2.23 -0.28 -8.40
N GLY A 118 2.40 0.09 -9.68
CA GLY A 118 1.53 -0.37 -10.76
C GLY A 118 0.13 0.24 -10.74
N CYS A 119 -0.70 -0.13 -11.73
CA CYS A 119 -2.06 0.40 -11.92
C CYS A 119 -3.13 -0.55 -11.36
N SER A 120 -2.93 -1.11 -10.18
CA SER A 120 -3.86 -2.02 -9.51
C SER A 120 -3.69 -2.01 -8.00
N GLY A 121 -4.66 -2.58 -7.28
CA GLY A 121 -4.65 -2.74 -5.82
C GLY A 121 -5.23 -1.54 -5.07
N LEU A 122 -5.44 -1.74 -3.76
CA LEU A 122 -6.20 -0.82 -2.89
C LEU A 122 -5.76 0.65 -3.02
N PHE A 123 -4.45 0.92 -3.00
CA PHE A 123 -3.96 2.30 -3.05
C PHE A 123 -4.28 2.98 -4.38
N TYR A 124 -4.09 2.28 -5.50
CA TYR A 124 -4.45 2.77 -6.82
C TYR A 124 -5.96 2.96 -6.95
N ASP A 125 -6.75 1.97 -6.54
CA ASP A 125 -8.22 2.00 -6.66
C ASP A 125 -8.85 3.13 -5.85
N ILE A 126 -8.35 3.38 -4.63
CA ILE A 126 -8.78 4.52 -3.81
C ILE A 126 -8.46 5.85 -4.51
N LEU A 127 -7.25 6.02 -5.05
CA LEU A 127 -6.87 7.27 -5.73
C LEU A 127 -7.68 7.52 -7.01
N GLN A 128 -7.99 6.46 -7.77
CA GLN A 128 -8.80 6.58 -9.00
C GLN A 128 -10.27 6.92 -8.70
N ASN A 129 -10.79 6.50 -7.55
CA ASN A 129 -12.19 6.66 -7.16
C ASN A 129 -12.36 7.64 -5.98
N ALA A 130 -11.35 8.45 -5.67
CA ALA A 130 -11.40 9.40 -4.56
C ALA A 130 -12.54 10.40 -4.75
N ASP A 131 -13.41 10.49 -3.76
CA ASP A 131 -14.49 11.47 -3.66
C ASP A 131 -14.15 12.57 -2.63
N ASP A 132 -15.09 13.44 -2.33
CA ASP A 132 -14.92 14.55 -1.39
C ASP A 132 -14.58 14.12 0.07
N SER A 133 -14.69 12.83 0.39
CA SER A 133 -14.26 12.29 1.69
C SER A 133 -12.74 12.10 1.80
N TRP A 134 -12.03 12.14 0.66
CA TRP A 134 -10.58 12.00 0.59
C TRP A 134 -9.90 13.33 0.29
N TYR A 135 -8.91 13.66 1.10
CA TYR A 135 -7.93 14.68 0.75
C TYR A 135 -6.73 14.00 0.07
N VAL A 136 -6.52 14.29 -1.20
CA VAL A 136 -5.42 13.74 -2.00
C VAL A 136 -4.34 14.80 -2.18
N GLN A 137 -3.10 14.45 -1.87
CA GLN A 137 -1.93 15.27 -2.11
C GLN A 137 -0.86 14.45 -2.82
N THR A 138 -0.40 14.95 -3.95
CA THR A 138 0.78 14.42 -4.66
C THR A 138 1.92 15.43 -4.54
N THR A 139 3.10 14.96 -4.19
CA THR A 139 4.31 15.79 -4.09
C THR A 139 5.43 15.10 -4.86
N THR A 140 5.84 15.68 -5.96
CA THR A 140 6.93 15.18 -6.80
C THR A 140 8.28 15.70 -6.31
N ILE A 141 9.38 15.13 -6.83
CA ILE A 141 10.72 15.66 -6.57
C ILE A 141 10.86 17.10 -7.08
N GLU A 142 10.18 17.45 -8.17
CA GLU A 142 10.19 18.81 -8.71
C GLU A 142 9.52 19.80 -7.77
N ASP A 143 8.41 19.39 -7.14
CA ASP A 143 7.71 20.22 -6.15
C ASP A 143 8.58 20.40 -4.91
N ALA A 144 9.21 19.32 -4.42
CA ALA A 144 10.11 19.39 -3.29
C ALA A 144 11.31 20.32 -3.54
N VAL A 145 11.87 20.29 -4.75
CA VAL A 145 12.97 21.21 -5.14
C VAL A 145 12.49 22.65 -5.20
N LYS A 146 11.30 22.92 -5.74
CA LYS A 146 10.69 24.26 -5.73
C LYS A 146 10.48 24.79 -4.30
N GLU A 147 10.18 23.90 -3.35
CA GLU A 147 10.02 24.22 -1.93
C GLU A 147 11.35 24.29 -1.15
N GLY A 148 12.48 24.09 -1.82
CA GLY A 148 13.82 24.32 -1.25
C GLY A 148 14.64 23.07 -0.97
N LEU A 149 14.20 21.89 -1.39
CA LEU A 149 15.03 20.69 -1.34
C LEU A 149 16.23 20.86 -2.28
N LYS A 150 17.44 20.70 -1.74
CA LYS A 150 18.70 20.86 -2.50
C LYS A 150 19.10 19.53 -3.14
N VAL A 151 18.51 19.21 -4.28
CA VAL A 151 18.81 18.01 -5.08
C VAL A 151 18.98 18.41 -6.54
N ASP A 152 19.99 17.89 -7.20
CA ASP A 152 20.16 17.96 -8.65
C ASP A 152 19.36 16.83 -9.30
N ILE A 153 18.24 17.18 -9.92
CA ILE A 153 17.31 16.21 -10.55
C ILE A 153 18.00 15.47 -11.71
N GLU A 154 18.84 16.13 -12.49
CA GLU A 154 19.51 15.47 -13.61
C GLU A 154 20.58 14.47 -13.14
N GLN A 155 21.25 14.78 -12.06
CA GLN A 155 22.16 13.83 -11.42
C GLN A 155 21.39 12.65 -10.82
N LEU A 156 20.23 12.90 -10.20
CA LEU A 156 19.36 11.87 -9.64
C LEU A 156 18.83 10.92 -10.73
N LYS A 157 18.36 11.45 -11.87
CA LYS A 157 17.95 10.63 -13.03
C LYS A 157 19.07 9.72 -13.52
N LYS A 158 20.30 10.24 -13.61
CA LYS A 158 21.47 9.43 -14.01
C LYS A 158 21.80 8.34 -12.98
N LEU A 159 21.62 8.63 -11.69
CA LEU A 159 21.87 7.67 -10.61
C LEU A 159 20.84 6.53 -10.63
N VAL A 160 19.55 6.84 -10.84
CA VAL A 160 18.48 5.86 -10.95
C VAL A 160 18.63 5.03 -12.22
N GLY A 161 18.99 5.66 -13.34
CA GLY A 161 19.31 5.01 -14.62
C GLY A 161 18.10 4.47 -15.39
N ASP A 162 16.99 4.21 -14.72
CA ASP A 162 15.75 3.70 -15.29
C ASP A 162 14.68 4.81 -15.24
N PRO A 163 14.16 5.27 -16.40
CA PRO A 163 13.14 6.31 -16.43
C PRO A 163 11.82 5.92 -15.77
N ASP A 164 11.42 4.64 -15.84
CA ASP A 164 10.15 4.19 -15.27
C ASP A 164 10.23 4.13 -13.76
N VAL A 165 11.34 3.65 -13.22
CA VAL A 165 11.64 3.72 -11.78
C VAL A 165 11.69 5.17 -11.32
N PHE A 166 12.34 6.08 -12.09
CA PHE A 166 12.36 7.49 -11.75
C PHE A 166 10.96 8.11 -11.73
N ASN A 167 10.15 7.82 -12.72
CA ASN A 167 8.78 8.29 -12.81
C ASN A 167 7.92 7.79 -11.64
N GLN A 168 8.06 6.52 -11.29
CA GLN A 168 7.33 5.94 -10.17
C GLN A 168 7.77 6.54 -8.82
N GLU A 169 9.05 6.49 -8.50
CA GLU A 169 9.57 6.82 -7.17
C GLU A 169 9.65 8.32 -6.90
N TYR A 170 9.87 9.13 -7.94
CA TYR A 170 10.13 10.56 -7.77
C TYR A 170 9.09 11.48 -8.42
N MET A 171 8.38 11.00 -9.44
CA MET A 171 7.35 11.78 -10.11
C MET A 171 5.92 11.31 -9.77
N CYS A 172 5.79 10.27 -8.93
CA CYS A 172 4.50 9.71 -8.50
C CYS A 172 3.61 9.25 -9.66
N VAL A 173 4.21 8.73 -10.75
CA VAL A 173 3.48 8.26 -11.92
C VAL A 173 3.17 6.78 -11.76
N PHE A 174 1.89 6.41 -11.93
CA PHE A 174 1.49 5.02 -12.02
C PHE A 174 1.87 4.45 -13.39
N SER A 175 2.75 3.45 -13.41
CA SER A 175 3.14 2.75 -14.63
C SER A 175 2.34 1.47 -14.81
N LYS A 176 1.79 1.25 -16.02
CA LYS A 176 1.11 -0.01 -16.36
C LYS A 176 2.06 -1.20 -16.48
N GLU A 177 3.33 -0.92 -16.73
CA GLU A 177 4.35 -1.93 -16.98
C GLU A 177 4.99 -2.45 -15.68
N PHE A 178 4.86 -1.71 -14.57
CA PHE A 178 5.48 -2.10 -13.31
C PHE A 178 4.79 -3.34 -12.72
N GLY A 179 5.55 -4.44 -12.67
CA GLY A 179 5.07 -5.74 -12.17
C GLY A 179 4.38 -6.62 -13.21
N SER A 180 4.22 -6.18 -14.46
CA SER A 180 3.73 -7.03 -15.53
C SER A 180 4.87 -7.87 -16.12
N PHE A 181 4.79 -9.19 -15.99
CA PHE A 181 5.73 -10.12 -16.64
C PHE A 181 5.52 -10.18 -18.17
N ILE A 182 4.34 -9.79 -18.63
CA ILE A 182 3.96 -9.78 -20.04
C ILE A 182 3.77 -8.31 -20.45
N ASP A 183 4.47 -7.89 -21.50
CA ASP A 183 4.27 -6.57 -22.12
C ASP A 183 2.82 -6.44 -22.61
N PRO A 184 2.02 -5.50 -22.08
CA PRO A 184 0.64 -5.33 -22.51
C PRO A 184 0.47 -5.01 -24.01
N SER A 185 1.51 -4.49 -24.67
CA SER A 185 1.48 -4.16 -26.10
C SER A 185 1.41 -5.38 -27.00
N ILE A 186 1.76 -6.58 -26.48
CA ILE A 186 1.65 -7.83 -27.23
C ILE A 186 0.31 -8.54 -27.01
N VAL A 187 -0.57 -7.99 -26.17
CA VAL A 187 -1.89 -8.54 -25.87
C VAL A 187 -2.95 -7.78 -26.63
N ASP A 188 -3.60 -8.44 -27.57
CA ASP A 188 -4.73 -7.91 -28.31
C ASP A 188 -6.03 -8.47 -27.73
N PHE A 189 -7.04 -7.60 -27.54
CA PHE A 189 -8.38 -8.05 -27.20
C PHE A 189 -9.14 -8.41 -28.49
N VAL A 190 -9.71 -9.62 -28.52
CA VAL A 190 -10.51 -10.10 -29.63
C VAL A 190 -11.91 -10.45 -29.13
N ASP A 191 -12.93 -10.11 -29.92
CA ASP A 191 -14.34 -10.40 -29.54
C ASP A 191 -14.62 -11.91 -29.60
N ASP A 192 -14.03 -12.60 -30.58
CA ASP A 192 -14.21 -14.03 -30.79
C ASP A 192 -12.88 -14.74 -31.09
N ILE A 193 -12.70 -15.93 -30.52
CA ILE A 193 -11.59 -16.78 -30.84
C ILE A 193 -11.83 -17.43 -32.21
N PRO A 194 -10.88 -17.38 -33.16
CA PRO A 194 -11.08 -17.95 -34.48
C PRO A 194 -11.44 -19.43 -34.43
N SER A 195 -12.38 -19.86 -35.28
CA SER A 195 -12.86 -21.24 -35.38
C SER A 195 -11.85 -22.20 -36.04
N GLU A 196 -10.72 -21.67 -36.54
CA GLU A 196 -9.65 -22.47 -37.14
C GLU A 196 -9.17 -23.58 -36.18
N GLN A 197 -8.74 -24.69 -36.74
CA GLN A 197 -8.17 -25.79 -35.97
C GLN A 197 -6.86 -25.36 -35.30
N GLY A 198 -6.72 -25.60 -34.00
CA GLY A 198 -5.55 -25.24 -33.20
C GLY A 198 -5.26 -26.28 -32.11
N GLY A 199 -4.10 -26.16 -31.50
CA GLY A 199 -3.73 -26.96 -30.33
C GLY A 199 -4.22 -26.29 -29.06
N TYR A 200 -4.64 -27.11 -28.08
CA TYR A 200 -5.02 -26.61 -26.75
C TYR A 200 -3.90 -26.85 -25.75
N TYR A 201 -3.66 -25.87 -24.92
CA TYR A 201 -2.66 -25.91 -23.85
C TYR A 201 -3.33 -25.53 -22.53
N LEU A 202 -3.02 -26.31 -21.49
CA LEU A 202 -3.48 -26.04 -20.12
C LEU A 202 -2.29 -25.60 -19.29
N GLY A 203 -2.38 -24.42 -18.71
CA GLY A 203 -1.49 -23.93 -17.66
C GLY A 203 -2.16 -24.06 -16.30
N MET A 204 -1.40 -24.43 -15.27
CA MET A 204 -1.88 -24.50 -13.90
C MET A 204 -0.85 -23.84 -12.98
N ASP A 205 -1.33 -22.91 -12.17
CA ASP A 205 -0.60 -22.32 -11.03
C ASP A 205 -1.33 -22.68 -9.74
N ILE A 206 -0.65 -23.40 -8.86
CA ILE A 206 -1.27 -23.96 -7.64
C ILE A 206 -0.99 -23.02 -6.47
N GLY A 207 -2.00 -22.29 -6.06
CA GLY A 207 -1.95 -21.41 -4.89
C GLY A 207 -2.04 -22.16 -3.56
N ARG A 208 -1.41 -21.60 -2.52
CA ARG A 208 -1.51 -22.08 -1.13
C ARG A 208 -2.30 -21.07 -0.31
N LYS A 209 -2.88 -21.52 0.80
CA LYS A 209 -3.57 -20.77 1.88
C LYS A 209 -4.16 -19.38 1.56
N HIS A 210 -3.39 -18.48 0.98
CA HIS A 210 -3.75 -17.09 0.68
C HIS A 210 -3.70 -16.76 -0.81
N ASP A 211 -3.19 -17.68 -1.60
CA ASP A 211 -3.09 -17.55 -3.04
C ASP A 211 -4.17 -18.37 -3.75
N ARG A 212 -4.53 -17.98 -4.96
CA ARG A 212 -5.56 -18.68 -5.75
C ARG A 212 -4.89 -19.66 -6.68
N THR A 213 -5.48 -20.85 -6.83
CA THR A 213 -5.10 -21.73 -7.93
C THR A 213 -5.74 -21.21 -9.20
N ALA A 214 -4.94 -21.00 -10.23
CA ALA A 214 -5.40 -20.59 -11.55
C ALA A 214 -5.18 -21.70 -12.58
N LEU A 215 -6.23 -21.99 -13.34
CA LEU A 215 -6.19 -22.85 -14.51
C LEU A 215 -6.43 -21.99 -15.74
N THR A 216 -5.53 -22.03 -16.70
CA THR A 216 -5.60 -21.22 -17.91
C THR A 216 -5.65 -22.12 -19.13
N ILE A 217 -6.67 -21.96 -19.97
CA ILE A 217 -6.81 -22.69 -21.24
C ILE A 217 -6.46 -21.74 -22.37
N LEU A 218 -5.45 -22.12 -23.14
CA LEU A 218 -5.01 -21.40 -24.35
C LEU A 218 -5.28 -22.25 -25.58
N LYS A 219 -5.78 -21.60 -26.63
CA LYS A 219 -5.87 -22.16 -27.98
C LYS A 219 -4.78 -21.54 -28.86
N ALA A 220 -3.85 -22.35 -29.34
CA ALA A 220 -2.79 -21.89 -30.25
C ALA A 220 -3.21 -22.14 -31.71
N ILE A 221 -3.20 -21.07 -32.49
CA ILE A 221 -3.48 -21.10 -33.94
C ILE A 221 -2.33 -20.38 -34.64
N LYS A 222 -1.57 -21.11 -35.46
CA LYS A 222 -0.35 -20.59 -36.13
C LYS A 222 0.64 -20.03 -35.11
N ASP A 223 0.91 -18.73 -35.15
CA ASP A 223 1.85 -17.96 -34.34
C ASP A 223 1.17 -17.19 -33.19
N LYS A 224 -0.14 -17.38 -33.01
CA LYS A 224 -0.93 -16.68 -31.96
C LYS A 224 -1.49 -17.66 -30.94
N ALA A 225 -1.53 -17.23 -29.69
CA ALA A 225 -2.21 -17.92 -28.61
C ALA A 225 -3.41 -17.09 -28.15
N TYR A 226 -4.56 -17.74 -28.06
CA TYR A 226 -5.82 -17.12 -27.62
C TYR A 226 -6.19 -17.66 -26.23
N LEU A 227 -6.47 -16.75 -25.31
CA LEU A 227 -6.97 -17.09 -23.99
C LEU A 227 -8.44 -17.50 -24.11
N GLU A 228 -8.73 -18.79 -23.97
CA GLU A 228 -10.09 -19.31 -24.12
C GLU A 228 -10.84 -19.31 -22.78
N ASN A 229 -10.16 -19.63 -21.68
CA ASN A 229 -10.77 -19.62 -20.36
C ASN A 229 -9.72 -19.47 -19.25
N VAL A 230 -10.16 -18.83 -18.15
CA VAL A 230 -9.42 -18.79 -16.89
C VAL A 230 -10.36 -19.23 -15.77
N ILE A 231 -10.00 -20.29 -15.08
CA ILE A 231 -10.72 -20.80 -13.92
C ILE A 231 -9.89 -20.52 -12.69
N THR A 232 -10.43 -19.76 -11.74
CA THR A 232 -9.76 -19.49 -10.47
C THR A 232 -10.47 -20.22 -9.34
N LEU A 233 -9.70 -21.00 -8.58
CA LEU A 233 -10.16 -21.70 -7.38
C LEU A 233 -9.66 -20.95 -6.16
N SER A 234 -10.56 -20.43 -5.35
CA SER A 234 -10.21 -19.71 -4.11
C SER A 234 -10.54 -20.54 -2.89
N LYS A 235 -9.61 -20.61 -1.92
CA LYS A 235 -9.82 -21.23 -0.60
C LYS A 235 -10.20 -22.71 -0.61
N CYS A 236 -9.73 -23.47 -1.61
CA CYS A 236 -9.89 -24.91 -1.65
C CYS A 236 -8.69 -25.60 -1.02
N GLU A 237 -8.91 -26.66 -0.24
CA GLU A 237 -7.84 -27.56 0.17
C GLU A 237 -7.30 -28.34 -1.03
N TYR A 238 -6.01 -28.74 -0.99
CA TYR A 238 -5.38 -29.49 -2.09
C TYR A 238 -6.19 -30.68 -2.56
N SER A 239 -6.83 -31.41 -1.64
CA SER A 239 -7.69 -32.54 -1.93
C SER A 239 -8.96 -32.20 -2.71
N GLN A 240 -9.30 -30.93 -2.83
CA GLN A 240 -10.48 -30.41 -3.55
C GLN A 240 -10.11 -29.77 -4.89
N GLN A 241 -8.80 -29.64 -5.18
CA GLN A 241 -8.28 -29.02 -6.40
C GLN A 241 -7.89 -30.06 -7.47
N ILE A 242 -7.88 -31.34 -7.12
CA ILE A 242 -7.65 -32.50 -7.97
C ILE A 242 -8.98 -33.20 -8.17
#